data_b622d48e3fdd40ad84dae58e5c48ee3b
#
_entry.id   b622d48e3fdd40ad84dae58e5c48ee3b
#
_cell.length_a   1.000
_cell.length_b   1.000
_cell.length_c   1.000
_cell.angle_alpha   90.00
_cell.angle_beta   90.00
_cell.angle_gamma   90.00
#
_symmetry.space_group_name_H-M   'P 1'
#
loop_
_entity.id
_entity.type
_entity.pdbx_description
1 polymer ?
#
loop_
_entity_poly.entity_id
_entity_poly.type
_entity_poly.pdbx_seq_one_letter_code
_entity_poly.pdbx_strand_id
1 'polypeptide(L)'
;MSMHTSYIGFNYIFIRWICIFFLWITCCNCDKVWDVPPLYTGPALKANMSIKDLLRLHIPNNYEKISADYIIEGTVTANDKTDNFYKSIIIQDSTAAVTIKLDGYNLFTKYAVGQKVGVALNGLWLSDYAGMTQIGIGVDRSDPASPFLLGIPQPLMNRYIGLLAGGKLMTP
;
A
#
# COMPACT_ATOMS: atom_id res chain seq x y z
N MET A 1 -65.41 -4.86 49.76
CA MET A 1 -65.34 -4.18 48.46
C MET A 1 -64.09 -3.32 48.48
N SER A 2 -63.10 -3.69 47.74
CA SER A 2 -61.83 -3.01 47.45
C SER A 2 -60.60 -3.96 47.55
N MET A 3 -60.39 -4.78 46.52
CA MET A 3 -59.14 -5.52 46.31
C MET A 3 -58.88 -5.65 44.83
N HIS A 4 -58.65 -4.55 44.11
CA HIS A 4 -58.36 -4.64 42.66
C HIS A 4 -57.34 -3.61 42.13
N THR A 5 -56.69 -2.85 42.98
CA THR A 5 -55.77 -1.77 42.50
C THR A 5 -54.29 -2.02 42.70
N SER A 6 -53.88 -3.12 43.34
CA SER A 6 -52.47 -3.37 43.65
C SER A 6 -51.69 -4.16 42.56
N TYR A 7 -52.35 -4.83 41.62
CA TYR A 7 -51.67 -5.68 40.63
C TYR A 7 -51.15 -4.93 39.38
N ILE A 8 -51.69 -3.76 39.08
CA ILE A 8 -51.34 -3.02 37.87
C ILE A 8 -50.00 -2.27 38.05
N GLY A 9 -49.69 -1.81 39.28
CA GLY A 9 -48.44 -1.09 39.52
C GLY A 9 -47.17 -1.94 39.48
N PHE A 10 -47.28 -3.23 39.87
CA PHE A 10 -46.12 -4.14 39.89
C PHE A 10 -45.67 -4.55 38.50
N ASN A 11 -46.57 -4.70 37.56
CA ASN A 11 -46.23 -5.04 36.15
C ASN A 11 -45.53 -3.89 35.43
N TYR A 12 -45.88 -2.63 35.71
CA TYR A 12 -45.25 -1.46 35.05
C TYR A 12 -43.79 -1.27 35.47
N ILE A 13 -43.47 -1.53 36.73
CA ILE A 13 -42.11 -1.42 37.25
C ILE A 13 -41.25 -2.54 36.67
N PHE A 14 -41.78 -3.75 36.59
CA PHE A 14 -41.04 -4.92 36.03
C PHE A 14 -40.74 -4.76 34.54
N ILE A 15 -41.70 -4.26 33.75
CA ILE A 15 -41.56 -3.97 32.33
C ILE A 15 -40.51 -2.86 32.11
N ARG A 16 -40.50 -1.81 32.93
CA ARG A 16 -39.48 -0.74 32.85
C ARG A 16 -38.07 -1.26 33.11
N TRP A 17 -37.87 -2.15 34.07
CA TRP A 17 -36.56 -2.74 34.34
C TRP A 17 -36.09 -3.70 33.24
N ILE A 18 -37.00 -4.45 32.63
CA ILE A 18 -36.71 -5.31 31.48
C ILE A 18 -36.31 -4.46 30.26
N CYS A 19 -37.00 -3.36 29.98
CA CYS A 19 -36.65 -2.46 28.87
C CYS A 19 -35.27 -1.78 29.09
N ILE A 20 -34.95 -1.37 30.32
CA ILE A 20 -33.65 -0.78 30.65
C ILE A 20 -32.53 -1.84 30.51
N PHE A 21 -32.78 -3.08 30.94
CA PHE A 21 -31.83 -4.17 30.81
C PHE A 21 -31.57 -4.56 29.34
N PHE A 22 -32.63 -4.56 28.50
CA PHE A 22 -32.47 -4.80 27.06
C PHE A 22 -31.75 -3.65 26.35
N LEU A 23 -31.95 -2.39 26.79
CA LEU A 23 -31.23 -1.25 26.22
C LEU A 23 -29.72 -1.26 26.55
N TRP A 24 -29.33 -1.88 27.65
CA TRP A 24 -27.93 -1.99 28.06
C TRP A 24 -27.17 -3.08 27.29
N ILE A 25 -27.87 -4.12 26.79
CA ILE A 25 -27.25 -5.23 26.03
C ILE A 25 -26.95 -4.82 24.59
N THR A 26 -27.62 -3.81 24.03
CA THR A 26 -27.42 -3.37 22.65
C THR A 26 -26.23 -2.43 22.45
N CYS A 27 -25.58 -1.94 23.52
CA CYS A 27 -24.46 -1.01 23.44
C CYS A 27 -23.07 -1.66 23.44
N CYS A 28 -22.96 -2.99 23.53
CA CYS A 28 -21.67 -3.68 23.64
C CYS A 28 -21.39 -4.62 22.48
N ASN A 29 -21.40 -4.12 21.23
CA ASN A 29 -20.82 -4.86 20.10
C ASN A 29 -20.41 -3.92 18.98
N CYS A 30 -19.43 -3.07 19.26
CA CYS A 30 -18.61 -2.45 18.23
C CYS A 30 -17.13 -2.76 18.52
N ASP A 31 -16.77 -4.02 18.51
CA ASP A 31 -15.38 -4.38 18.24
C ASP A 31 -15.13 -4.08 16.76
N LYS A 32 -14.69 -2.85 16.48
CA LYS A 32 -14.00 -2.58 15.22
C LYS A 32 -12.69 -3.35 15.25
N VAL A 33 -12.75 -4.62 14.86
CA VAL A 33 -11.57 -5.30 14.37
C VAL A 33 -11.17 -4.53 13.11
N TRP A 34 -10.16 -3.68 13.23
CA TRP A 34 -9.52 -3.10 12.06
C TRP A 34 -8.94 -4.29 11.32
N ASP A 35 -9.45 -4.54 10.10
CA ASP A 35 -8.81 -5.48 9.19
C ASP A 35 -7.37 -5.01 8.98
N VAL A 36 -6.46 -5.62 9.72
CA VAL A 36 -5.04 -5.49 9.42
C VAL A 36 -4.89 -6.11 8.03
N PRO A 37 -4.47 -5.33 7.02
CA PRO A 37 -4.26 -5.89 5.70
C PRO A 37 -3.42 -7.15 5.84
N PRO A 38 -3.79 -8.26 5.20
CA PRO A 38 -3.03 -9.49 5.32
C PRO A 38 -1.55 -9.18 5.03
N LEU A 39 -0.68 -9.66 5.92
CA LEU A 39 0.75 -9.59 5.67
C LEU A 39 0.99 -10.15 4.26
N TYR A 40 1.84 -9.47 3.48
CA TYR A 40 2.25 -9.99 2.18
C TYR A 40 2.71 -11.43 2.34
N THR A 41 1.92 -12.37 1.81
CA THR A 41 2.21 -13.81 1.77
C THR A 41 2.74 -14.24 0.40
N GLY A 42 3.18 -13.28 -0.42
CA GLY A 42 3.84 -13.58 -1.68
C GLY A 42 5.16 -14.34 -1.47
N PRO A 43 5.74 -14.91 -2.53
CA PRO A 43 7.02 -15.60 -2.45
C PRO A 43 8.06 -14.66 -1.84
N ALA A 44 8.94 -15.22 -1.00
CA ALA A 44 10.02 -14.45 -0.36
C ALA A 44 10.82 -13.73 -1.44
N LEU A 45 10.69 -12.39 -1.51
CA LEU A 45 11.42 -11.57 -2.48
C LEU A 45 12.88 -11.52 -2.04
N LYS A 46 13.69 -12.39 -2.62
CA LYS A 46 15.15 -12.36 -2.48
C LYS A 46 15.74 -11.68 -3.70
N ALA A 47 16.40 -10.56 -3.50
CA ALA A 47 17.04 -9.83 -4.59
C ALA A 47 18.07 -10.73 -5.31
N ASN A 48 18.01 -10.71 -6.64
CA ASN A 48 18.95 -11.39 -7.54
C ASN A 48 19.64 -10.42 -8.52
N MET A 49 19.34 -9.11 -8.39
CA MET A 49 19.91 -8.04 -9.20
C MET A 49 20.09 -6.78 -8.37
N SER A 50 21.18 -6.03 -8.61
CA SER A 50 21.37 -4.70 -8.02
C SER A 50 20.57 -3.63 -8.79
N ILE A 51 20.23 -2.51 -8.13
CA ILE A 51 19.58 -1.39 -8.82
C ILE A 51 20.49 -0.84 -9.92
N LYS A 52 21.79 -0.76 -9.71
CA LYS A 52 22.76 -0.31 -10.74
C LYS A 52 22.74 -1.20 -11.99
N ASP A 53 22.63 -2.52 -11.83
CA ASP A 53 22.58 -3.42 -12.97
C ASP A 53 21.26 -3.32 -13.70
N LEU A 54 20.15 -3.11 -12.99
CA LEU A 54 18.86 -2.80 -13.58
C LEU A 54 18.92 -1.52 -14.45
N LEU A 55 19.53 -0.45 -13.91
CA LEU A 55 19.66 0.82 -14.65
C LEU A 55 20.46 0.67 -15.96
N ARG A 56 21.39 -0.28 -16.02
CA ARG A 56 22.17 -0.58 -17.25
C ARG A 56 21.36 -1.25 -18.35
N LEU A 57 20.20 -1.82 -18.02
CA LEU A 57 19.30 -2.41 -19.03
C LEU A 57 18.50 -1.33 -19.77
N HIS A 58 18.43 -0.12 -19.23
CA HIS A 58 17.68 0.99 -19.79
C HIS A 58 18.48 1.71 -20.87
N ILE A 59 17.82 1.99 -22.00
CA ILE A 59 18.33 2.82 -23.09
C ILE A 59 17.65 4.20 -22.95
N PRO A 60 18.41 5.30 -22.79
CA PRO A 60 17.84 6.63 -22.62
C PRO A 60 16.78 6.99 -23.66
N ASN A 61 15.69 7.60 -23.22
CA ASN A 61 14.53 7.99 -24.02
C ASN A 61 13.77 6.81 -24.68
N ASN A 62 13.84 5.63 -24.09
CA ASN A 62 13.16 4.44 -24.58
C ASN A 62 12.24 3.82 -23.51
N TYR A 63 11.54 2.77 -23.88
CA TYR A 63 10.64 2.00 -23.02
C TYR A 63 10.94 0.51 -23.19
N GLU A 64 11.50 -0.13 -22.18
CA GLU A 64 11.83 -1.54 -22.20
C GLU A 64 10.94 -2.34 -21.27
N LYS A 65 10.35 -3.41 -21.78
CA LYS A 65 9.63 -4.38 -20.94
C LYS A 65 10.60 -5.39 -20.36
N ILE A 66 10.54 -5.56 -19.05
CA ILE A 66 11.33 -6.58 -18.34
C ILE A 66 10.56 -7.90 -18.41
N SER A 67 11.18 -8.92 -19.03
CA SER A 67 10.59 -10.26 -19.18
C SER A 67 11.26 -11.32 -18.30
N ALA A 68 12.39 -10.99 -17.69
CA ALA A 68 13.12 -11.89 -16.81
C ALA A 68 12.63 -11.77 -15.35
N ASP A 69 12.78 -12.84 -14.59
CA ASP A 69 12.39 -12.90 -13.16
C ASP A 69 13.44 -12.20 -12.29
N TYR A 70 13.66 -10.93 -12.57
CA TYR A 70 14.54 -10.10 -11.76
C TYR A 70 13.80 -9.59 -10.52
N ILE A 71 14.52 -9.55 -9.42
CA ILE A 71 14.07 -9.01 -8.15
C ILE A 71 15.16 -8.06 -7.63
N ILE A 72 14.79 -6.82 -7.37
CA ILE A 72 15.64 -5.84 -6.68
C ILE A 72 15.13 -5.63 -5.26
N GLU A 73 16.02 -5.18 -4.38
CA GLU A 73 15.65 -4.69 -3.06
C GLU A 73 16.27 -3.32 -2.80
N GLY A 74 15.62 -2.53 -1.98
CA GLY A 74 16.13 -1.21 -1.60
C GLY A 74 15.37 -0.65 -0.41
N THR A 75 15.93 0.42 0.14
CA THR A 75 15.28 1.20 1.19
C THR A 75 14.56 2.37 0.57
N VAL A 76 13.32 2.64 0.98
CA VAL A 76 12.56 3.82 0.55
C VAL A 76 13.26 5.07 1.07
N THR A 77 13.70 5.93 0.16
CA THR A 77 14.38 7.19 0.48
C THR A 77 13.50 8.41 0.26
N ALA A 78 12.45 8.28 -0.58
CA ALA A 78 11.45 9.33 -0.78
C ALA A 78 10.09 8.73 -1.14
N ASN A 79 9.04 9.46 -0.83
CA ASN A 79 7.65 9.12 -1.13
C ASN A 79 6.79 10.37 -1.32
N ASP A 80 5.46 10.23 -1.44
CA ASP A 80 4.52 11.30 -1.72
C ASP A 80 4.10 12.15 -0.50
N LYS A 81 4.73 12.00 0.66
CA LYS A 81 4.35 12.72 1.90
C LYS A 81 4.45 14.24 1.78
N THR A 82 5.39 14.72 0.98
CA THR A 82 5.67 16.16 0.79
C THR A 82 5.26 16.67 -0.59
N ASP A 83 4.46 15.90 -1.33
CA ASP A 83 3.99 16.18 -2.70
C ASP A 83 5.09 16.36 -3.77
N ASN A 84 6.37 16.26 -3.40
CA ASN A 84 7.50 16.36 -4.34
C ASN A 84 7.63 15.12 -5.25
N PHE A 85 7.12 13.96 -4.80
CA PHE A 85 7.17 12.69 -5.52
C PHE A 85 5.78 12.14 -5.75
N TYR A 86 4.96 12.94 -6.44
CA TYR A 86 3.56 12.59 -6.71
C TYR A 86 3.43 11.22 -7.37
N LYS A 87 2.62 10.34 -6.78
CA LYS A 87 2.37 8.98 -7.25
C LYS A 87 3.65 8.17 -7.51
N SER A 88 4.66 8.33 -6.68
CA SER A 88 5.91 7.59 -6.80
C SER A 88 6.61 7.39 -5.47
N ILE A 89 7.48 6.39 -5.42
CA ILE A 89 8.46 6.21 -4.36
C ILE A 89 9.85 6.09 -4.98
N ILE A 90 10.88 6.49 -4.25
CA ILE A 90 12.27 6.23 -4.62
C ILE A 90 12.82 5.17 -3.68
N ILE A 91 13.42 4.14 -4.24
CA ILE A 91 14.15 3.14 -3.49
C ILE A 91 15.63 3.18 -3.84
N GLN A 92 16.47 2.89 -2.85
CA GLN A 92 17.92 2.90 -2.99
C GLN A 92 18.54 1.66 -2.35
N ASP A 93 19.49 1.06 -3.03
CA ASP A 93 20.41 0.08 -2.47
C ASP A 93 21.81 0.69 -2.30
N SER A 94 22.82 -0.14 -2.03
CA SER A 94 24.23 0.31 -1.91
C SER A 94 24.85 0.76 -3.24
N THR A 95 24.18 0.54 -4.37
CA THR A 95 24.73 0.71 -5.73
C THR A 95 24.13 1.89 -6.48
N ALA A 96 22.80 2.12 -6.34
CA ALA A 96 22.06 3.16 -7.02
C ALA A 96 20.67 3.38 -6.40
N ALA A 97 19.91 4.32 -6.98
CA ALA A 97 18.50 4.57 -6.67
C ALA A 97 17.65 4.51 -7.95
N VAL A 98 16.37 4.16 -7.78
CA VAL A 98 15.41 4.10 -8.88
C VAL A 98 14.04 4.58 -8.42
N THR A 99 13.31 5.25 -9.31
CA THR A 99 11.93 5.69 -9.07
C THR A 99 10.94 4.58 -9.47
N ILE A 100 9.96 4.31 -8.62
CA ILE A 100 8.84 3.40 -8.92
C ILE A 100 7.58 4.24 -9.03
N LYS A 101 6.95 4.25 -10.20
CA LYS A 101 5.67 4.93 -10.42
C LYS A 101 4.53 4.07 -9.91
N LEU A 102 3.69 4.64 -9.07
CA LEU A 102 2.56 3.99 -8.40
C LEU A 102 1.30 4.81 -8.64
N ASP A 103 0.24 4.18 -9.13
CA ASP A 103 -1.04 4.87 -9.27
C ASP A 103 -1.88 4.69 -8.00
N GLY A 104 -1.53 5.47 -7.00
CA GLY A 104 -2.17 5.52 -5.68
C GLY A 104 -1.91 6.83 -4.97
N TYR A 105 -2.58 7.02 -3.83
CA TYR A 105 -2.45 8.19 -2.97
C TYR A 105 -2.00 7.77 -1.58
N ASN A 106 -1.40 8.71 -0.84
CA ASN A 106 -0.93 8.47 0.53
C ASN A 106 0.03 7.28 0.62
N LEU A 107 0.89 7.11 -0.38
CA LEU A 107 1.85 6.01 -0.47
C LEU A 107 2.77 5.96 0.75
N PHE A 108 3.02 7.11 1.39
CA PHE A 108 3.83 7.23 2.60
C PHE A 108 3.29 6.41 3.78
N THR A 109 1.98 6.10 3.80
CA THR A 109 1.38 5.28 4.86
C THR A 109 1.78 3.82 4.75
N LYS A 110 2.08 3.37 3.54
CA LYS A 110 2.46 1.99 3.24
C LYS A 110 3.95 1.82 2.99
N TYR A 111 4.56 2.80 2.34
CA TYR A 111 5.98 2.82 1.98
C TYR A 111 6.67 3.98 2.69
N ALA A 112 6.85 3.82 4.01
CA ALA A 112 7.51 4.84 4.83
C ALA A 112 8.99 4.97 4.47
N VAL A 113 9.54 6.19 4.55
CA VAL A 113 10.98 6.41 4.39
C VAL A 113 11.75 5.60 5.44
N GLY A 114 12.78 4.88 5.00
CA GLY A 114 13.54 3.93 5.81
C GLY A 114 13.01 2.50 5.75
N GLN A 115 11.81 2.27 5.19
CA GLN A 115 11.27 0.92 4.99
C GLN A 115 12.04 0.18 3.90
N LYS A 116 12.46 -1.06 4.17
CA LYS A 116 13.06 -1.94 3.16
C LYS A 116 11.96 -2.62 2.34
N VAL A 117 12.10 -2.61 1.02
CA VAL A 117 11.16 -3.21 0.07
C VAL A 117 11.89 -4.07 -0.95
N GLY A 118 11.23 -5.14 -1.40
CA GLY A 118 11.63 -5.92 -2.55
C GLY A 118 10.67 -5.69 -3.71
N VAL A 119 11.17 -5.68 -4.95
CA VAL A 119 10.38 -5.43 -6.15
C VAL A 119 10.61 -6.53 -7.16
N ALA A 120 9.55 -7.27 -7.50
CA ALA A 120 9.55 -8.23 -8.61
C ALA A 120 9.33 -7.47 -9.92
N LEU A 121 10.26 -7.61 -10.87
CA LEU A 121 10.32 -6.78 -12.06
C LEU A 121 9.67 -7.40 -13.29
N ASN A 122 9.43 -8.71 -13.30
CA ASN A 122 8.86 -9.39 -14.46
C ASN A 122 7.47 -8.82 -14.81
N GLY A 123 7.34 -8.36 -16.07
CA GLY A 123 6.14 -7.70 -16.58
C GLY A 123 6.11 -6.18 -16.39
N LEU A 124 7.02 -5.60 -15.62
CA LEU A 124 7.19 -4.16 -15.50
C LEU A 124 8.01 -3.59 -16.66
N TRP A 125 8.01 -2.27 -16.76
CA TRP A 125 8.66 -1.51 -17.81
C TRP A 125 9.66 -0.52 -17.21
N LEU A 126 10.77 -0.32 -17.91
CA LEU A 126 11.71 0.77 -17.67
C LEU A 126 11.42 1.92 -18.62
N SER A 127 11.67 3.13 -18.16
CA SER A 127 11.69 4.35 -18.93
C SER A 127 12.50 5.39 -18.15
N ASP A 128 12.68 6.56 -18.71
CA ASP A 128 13.24 7.71 -17.99
C ASP A 128 12.37 8.96 -18.10
N TYR A 129 12.50 9.81 -17.14
CA TYR A 129 11.92 11.15 -17.14
C TYR A 129 12.94 12.13 -16.56
N ALA A 130 13.27 13.17 -17.33
CA ALA A 130 14.28 14.15 -16.96
C ALA A 130 15.64 13.51 -16.54
N GLY A 131 16.05 12.44 -17.23
CA GLY A 131 17.30 11.72 -16.97
C GLY A 131 17.26 10.76 -15.79
N MET A 132 16.11 10.60 -15.11
CA MET A 132 15.92 9.63 -14.01
C MET A 132 15.18 8.41 -14.50
N THR A 133 15.80 7.24 -14.38
CA THR A 133 15.16 5.97 -14.73
C THR A 133 13.99 5.67 -13.76
N GLN A 134 12.89 5.25 -14.36
CA GLN A 134 11.64 4.92 -13.67
C GLN A 134 11.17 3.51 -14.00
N ILE A 135 10.52 2.87 -13.04
CA ILE A 135 9.82 1.58 -13.20
C ILE A 135 8.31 1.84 -13.17
N GLY A 136 7.56 1.20 -14.09
CA GLY A 136 6.11 1.27 -14.15
C GLY A 136 5.50 0.00 -14.74
N ILE A 137 4.18 -0.03 -14.93
CA ILE A 137 3.48 -1.25 -15.35
C ILE A 137 3.22 -1.34 -16.86
N GLY A 138 3.35 -0.25 -17.56
CA GLY A 138 3.05 -0.19 -18.98
C GLY A 138 3.34 1.17 -19.56
N VAL A 139 3.09 1.33 -20.85
CA VAL A 139 3.30 2.60 -21.57
C VAL A 139 1.97 3.01 -22.19
N ASP A 140 1.50 4.21 -21.86
CA ASP A 140 0.42 4.85 -22.58
C ASP A 140 0.98 5.41 -23.92
N ARG A 141 0.34 5.03 -25.01
CA ARG A 141 0.65 5.45 -26.38
C ARG A 141 -0.59 6.03 -27.07
N SER A 142 -1.57 6.49 -26.29
CA SER A 142 -2.76 7.15 -26.84
C SER A 142 -2.40 8.40 -27.65
N ASP A 143 -1.36 9.12 -27.23
CA ASP A 143 -0.67 10.12 -28.03
C ASP A 143 0.70 9.57 -28.48
N PRO A 144 0.86 9.21 -29.77
CA PRO A 144 2.14 8.71 -30.26
C PRO A 144 3.32 9.71 -30.15
N ALA A 145 3.01 11.01 -30.10
CA ALA A 145 4.04 12.05 -29.99
C ALA A 145 4.53 12.24 -28.53
N SER A 146 3.77 11.75 -27.55
CA SER A 146 4.09 11.93 -26.14
C SER A 146 3.73 10.68 -25.31
N PRO A 147 4.34 9.53 -25.59
CA PRO A 147 4.11 8.33 -24.81
C PRO A 147 4.64 8.54 -23.38
N PHE A 148 3.99 7.91 -22.38
CA PHE A 148 4.44 8.01 -20.98
C PHE A 148 4.28 6.70 -20.22
N LEU A 149 5.13 6.52 -19.21
CA LEU A 149 5.11 5.35 -18.34
C LEU A 149 3.94 5.40 -17.37
N LEU A 150 3.15 4.32 -17.30
CA LEU A 150 2.04 4.17 -16.36
C LEU A 150 2.53 3.69 -15.00
N GLY A 151 1.97 4.25 -13.93
CA GLY A 151 2.19 3.78 -12.56
C GLY A 151 1.51 2.43 -12.28
N ILE A 152 2.08 1.64 -11.37
CA ILE A 152 1.49 0.38 -10.90
C ILE A 152 0.18 0.69 -10.14
N PRO A 153 -0.99 0.19 -10.59
CA PRO A 153 -2.26 0.45 -9.92
C PRO A 153 -2.29 -0.13 -8.51
N GLN A 154 -2.98 0.55 -7.60
CA GLN A 154 -3.06 0.17 -6.19
C GLN A 154 -3.39 -1.31 -5.94
N PRO A 155 -4.34 -1.97 -6.64
CA PRO A 155 -4.62 -3.39 -6.46
C PRO A 155 -3.46 -4.32 -6.83
N LEU A 156 -2.56 -3.87 -7.71
CA LEU A 156 -1.42 -4.67 -8.18
C LEU A 156 -0.13 -4.40 -7.40
N MET A 157 -0.07 -3.36 -6.57
CA MET A 157 1.15 -3.02 -5.82
C MET A 157 1.67 -4.19 -4.99
N ASN A 158 0.79 -4.93 -4.30
CA ASN A 158 1.19 -6.08 -3.48
C ASN A 158 1.70 -7.28 -4.31
N ARG A 159 1.40 -7.32 -5.61
CA ARG A 159 1.93 -8.35 -6.51
C ARG A 159 3.40 -8.11 -6.84
N TYR A 160 3.78 -6.85 -6.95
CA TYR A 160 5.13 -6.45 -7.40
C TYR A 160 6.02 -6.00 -6.25
N ILE A 161 5.46 -5.40 -5.19
CA ILE A 161 6.23 -4.79 -4.11
C ILE A 161 5.88 -5.44 -2.77
N GLY A 162 6.88 -6.07 -2.16
CA GLY A 162 6.79 -6.65 -0.83
C GLY A 162 7.60 -5.86 0.20
N LEU A 163 7.02 -5.67 1.39
CA LEU A 163 7.74 -5.09 2.53
C LEU A 163 8.67 -6.15 3.12
N LEU A 164 9.94 -5.81 3.29
CA LEU A 164 10.95 -6.69 3.86
C LEU A 164 11.25 -6.33 5.32
N ALA A 165 11.59 -7.33 6.13
CA ALA A 165 12.06 -7.09 7.48
C ALA A 165 13.44 -6.38 7.46
N GLY A 166 13.70 -5.54 8.47
CA GLY A 166 15.02 -4.93 8.68
C GLY A 166 15.22 -3.52 8.11
N GLY A 167 14.18 -2.89 7.55
CA GLY A 167 14.21 -1.46 7.26
C GLY A 167 14.20 -0.65 8.57
N LYS A 168 15.08 0.36 8.68
CA LYS A 168 15.06 1.32 9.79
C LYS A 168 14.14 2.48 9.38
N LEU A 169 12.97 2.60 10.03
CA LEU A 169 12.13 3.78 9.87
C LEU A 169 12.91 5.02 10.30
N MET A 170 13.03 5.98 9.40
CA MET A 170 13.53 7.30 9.75
C MET A 170 12.35 8.09 10.35
N THR A 171 12.43 8.40 11.64
CA THR A 171 11.56 9.38 12.26
C THR A 171 11.96 10.76 11.77
N PRO A 172 10.98 11.64 11.45
CA PRO A 172 11.25 13.00 11.06
C PRO A 172 11.91 13.82 12.17
#